data_1d4b42e779f10aa72df89610f65bbd67
#
_entry.id   1d4b42e779f10aa72df89610f65bbd67
#
_cell.length_a   1.000
_cell.length_b   1.000
_cell.length_c   1.000
_cell.angle_alpha   90.00
_cell.angle_beta   90.00
_cell.angle_gamma   90.00
#
_symmetry.space_group_name_H-M   'P 1'
#
loop_
_entity.id
_entity.type
_entity.pdbx_description
1 polymer ?
#
loop_
_entity_poly.entity_id
_entity_poly.type
_entity_poly.pdbx_seq_one_letter_code
_entity_poly.pdbx_strand_id
1 'polypeptide(L)'
;AKANMRTFLEGLHNGRHIPDPEDAELITRFEMQQCCPDILITNYSMLQYMLLRPREAGIWQKTKEWLDADKNNKLLFVIDEAHMYRGSSGGEVALLIRRLFHKLGITRERVQFILTTASMPDRDQTDKDSVYEFAHELTAADGSIPFCYLTGEREQIDTTIARMIPLDKFQCANTSAFEGNEEACLQE
;
A
#
# COMPACT_ATOMS: atom_id res chain seq x y z
N ALA A 1 17.76 25.72 4.79
CA ALA A 1 18.21 24.61 3.93
C ALA A 1 19.52 23.99 4.44
N LYS A 2 20.62 24.77 4.63
CA LYS A 2 21.91 24.22 5.10
C LYS A 2 21.87 23.59 6.50
N ALA A 3 21.09 24.16 7.44
CA ALA A 3 20.94 23.60 8.79
C ALA A 3 20.24 22.22 8.76
N ASN A 4 19.19 22.07 7.96
CA ASN A 4 18.47 20.81 7.82
C ASN A 4 19.32 19.73 7.14
N MET A 5 20.19 20.12 6.19
CA MET A 5 21.15 19.22 5.57
C MET A 5 22.19 18.71 6.58
N ARG A 6 22.65 19.58 7.47
CA ARG A 6 23.62 19.21 8.52
C ARG A 6 23.01 18.23 9.53
N THR A 7 21.80 18.50 10.00
CA THR A 7 21.06 17.59 10.90
C THR A 7 20.75 16.25 10.23
N PHE A 8 20.48 16.26 8.93
CA PHE A 8 20.32 15.06 8.13
C PHE A 8 21.62 14.25 8.06
N LEU A 9 22.73 14.89 7.71
CA LEU A 9 24.06 14.26 7.63
C LEU A 9 24.57 13.76 8.99
N GLU A 10 24.31 14.50 10.07
CA GLU A 10 24.61 14.05 11.44
C GLU A 10 23.76 12.85 11.87
N GLY A 11 22.50 12.76 11.39
CA GLY A 11 21.63 11.59 11.59
C GLY A 11 22.12 10.33 10.87
N LEU A 12 22.87 10.48 9.78
CA LEU A 12 23.46 9.38 9.01
C LEU A 12 24.57 8.65 9.79
N HIS A 13 25.34 9.37 10.62
CA HIS A 13 26.34 8.76 11.50
C HIS A 13 25.75 7.86 12.59
N ASN A 14 24.45 7.96 12.84
CA ASN A 14 23.71 7.16 13.85
C ASN A 14 23.00 5.94 13.26
N GLY A 15 23.51 5.33 12.19
CA GLY A 15 22.99 4.10 11.62
C GLY A 15 21.76 4.24 10.74
N ARG A 16 21.40 5.46 10.33
CA ARG A 16 20.41 5.65 9.26
C ARG A 16 21.03 5.34 7.91
N HIS A 17 20.25 4.70 7.07
CA HIS A 17 20.67 4.41 5.69
C HIS A 17 21.12 5.68 4.98
N ILE A 18 22.33 5.67 4.44
CA ILE A 18 22.86 6.75 3.59
C ILE A 18 22.41 6.41 2.17
N PRO A 19 21.61 7.26 1.49
CA PRO A 19 21.30 7.03 0.10
C PRO A 19 22.57 6.95 -0.73
N ASP A 20 22.83 5.79 -1.34
CA ASP A 20 23.87 5.64 -2.34
C ASP A 20 23.29 6.03 -3.70
N PRO A 21 24.01 6.72 -4.58
CA PRO A 21 23.57 6.97 -5.96
C PRO A 21 23.22 5.70 -6.76
N GLU A 22 23.74 4.56 -6.34
CA GLU A 22 23.46 3.23 -6.92
C GLU A 22 22.27 2.52 -6.25
N ASP A 23 21.68 3.11 -5.18
CA ASP A 23 20.50 2.54 -4.53
C ASP A 23 19.27 2.60 -5.44
N ALA A 24 18.49 1.52 -5.43
CA ALA A 24 17.22 1.47 -6.12
C ALA A 24 16.12 2.32 -5.45
N GLU A 25 16.34 2.75 -4.20
CA GLU A 25 15.39 3.53 -3.41
C GLU A 25 15.63 5.03 -3.53
N LEU A 26 14.60 5.78 -3.97
CA LEU A 26 14.59 7.23 -3.95
C LEU A 26 14.01 7.73 -2.62
N ILE A 27 14.88 8.05 -1.66
CA ILE A 27 14.46 8.38 -0.29
C ILE A 27 14.01 9.84 -0.18
N THR A 28 14.59 10.73 -0.97
CA THR A 28 14.29 12.15 -0.90
C THR A 28 13.37 12.61 -2.01
N ARG A 29 12.54 13.60 -1.70
CA ARG A 29 11.68 14.23 -2.70
C ARG A 29 12.47 14.87 -3.85
N PHE A 30 13.69 15.31 -3.59
CA PHE A 30 14.58 15.88 -4.59
C PHE A 30 14.97 14.84 -5.65
N GLU A 31 15.32 13.64 -5.23
CA GLU A 31 15.67 12.54 -6.12
C GLU A 31 14.47 12.18 -7.00
N MET A 32 13.27 12.05 -6.40
CA MET A 32 12.03 11.77 -7.14
C MET A 32 11.69 12.84 -8.19
N GLN A 33 12.05 14.12 -7.94
CA GLN A 33 11.82 15.19 -8.90
C GLN A 33 12.81 15.16 -10.08
N GLN A 34 14.01 14.64 -9.85
CA GLN A 34 15.04 14.50 -10.89
C GLN A 34 14.88 13.18 -11.65
N CYS A 35 14.64 12.10 -10.92
CA CYS A 35 14.45 10.77 -11.46
C CYS A 35 13.03 10.30 -11.13
N CYS A 36 12.22 10.05 -12.15
CA CYS A 36 10.86 9.52 -11.94
C CYS A 36 10.95 8.10 -11.38
N PRO A 37 10.35 7.79 -10.23
CA PRO A 37 10.35 6.43 -9.71
C PRO A 37 9.47 5.51 -10.56
N ASP A 38 9.88 4.26 -10.74
CA ASP A 38 9.09 3.22 -11.36
C ASP A 38 7.96 2.74 -10.41
N ILE A 39 8.22 2.76 -9.10
CA ILE A 39 7.28 2.41 -8.05
C ILE A 39 7.17 3.59 -7.08
N LEU A 40 5.96 4.09 -6.89
CA LEU A 40 5.65 5.16 -5.96
C LEU A 40 4.80 4.64 -4.80
N ILE A 41 5.36 4.59 -3.59
CA ILE A 41 4.62 4.27 -2.36
C ILE A 41 4.22 5.57 -1.67
N THR A 42 2.94 5.77 -1.50
CA THR A 42 2.41 7.02 -0.94
C THR A 42 1.09 6.79 -0.22
N ASN A 43 0.58 7.78 0.47
CA ASN A 43 -0.76 7.77 1.04
C ASN A 43 -1.70 8.74 0.30
N TYR A 44 -3.00 8.62 0.59
CA TYR A 44 -4.04 9.45 -0.02
C TYR A 44 -3.72 10.95 0.02
N SER A 45 -3.42 11.48 1.19
CA SER A 45 -3.18 12.92 1.37
C SER A 45 -1.95 13.38 0.61
N MET A 46 -0.88 12.57 0.61
CA MET A 46 0.33 12.91 -0.11
C MET A 46 0.11 12.88 -1.63
N LEU A 47 -0.61 11.88 -2.14
CA LEU A 47 -0.95 11.80 -3.57
C LEU A 47 -1.77 13.04 -3.99
N GLN A 48 -2.73 13.46 -3.17
CA GLN A 48 -3.50 14.67 -3.43
C GLN A 48 -2.61 15.91 -3.54
N TYR A 49 -1.66 16.07 -2.61
CA TYR A 49 -0.69 17.17 -2.68
C TYR A 49 0.22 17.09 -3.90
N MET A 50 0.69 15.91 -4.26
CA MET A 50 1.56 15.72 -5.42
C MET A 50 0.85 16.07 -6.73
N LEU A 51 -0.44 15.80 -6.85
CA LEU A 51 -1.23 16.18 -8.03
C LEU A 51 -1.42 17.70 -8.16
N LEU A 52 -1.40 18.43 -7.05
CA LEU A 52 -1.61 19.88 -7.00
C LEU A 52 -0.33 20.69 -7.13
N ARG A 53 0.80 20.18 -6.65
CA ARG A 53 2.04 20.93 -6.56
C ARG A 53 2.79 20.98 -7.89
N PRO A 54 3.22 22.17 -8.34
CA PRO A 54 4.02 22.29 -9.55
C PRO A 54 5.37 21.57 -9.49
N ARG A 55 5.93 21.39 -8.29
CA ARG A 55 7.25 20.76 -8.11
C ARG A 55 7.26 19.28 -8.52
N GLU A 56 6.15 18.58 -8.38
CA GLU A 56 5.99 17.19 -8.75
C GLU A 56 5.48 17.00 -10.21
N ALA A 57 5.34 18.10 -10.94
CA ALA A 57 4.88 18.05 -12.35
C ALA A 57 5.76 17.17 -13.23
N GLY A 58 7.08 17.12 -12.96
CA GLY A 58 8.03 16.30 -13.71
C GLY A 58 7.74 14.80 -13.60
N ILE A 59 7.29 14.31 -12.43
CA ILE A 59 6.91 12.91 -12.22
C ILE A 59 5.73 12.57 -13.13
N TRP A 60 4.68 13.38 -13.10
CA TRP A 60 3.47 13.17 -13.90
C TRP A 60 3.73 13.28 -15.40
N GLN A 61 4.59 14.20 -15.80
CA GLN A 61 4.98 14.37 -17.20
C GLN A 61 5.72 13.13 -17.72
N LYS A 62 6.72 12.63 -17.01
CA LYS A 62 7.48 11.43 -17.39
C LYS A 62 6.59 10.17 -17.38
N THR A 63 5.72 10.04 -16.38
CA THR A 63 4.74 8.94 -16.34
C THR A 63 3.81 8.98 -17.55
N LYS A 64 3.34 10.17 -17.93
CA LYS A 64 2.51 10.34 -19.13
C LYS A 64 3.27 10.00 -20.39
N GLU A 65 4.49 10.48 -20.57
CA GLU A 65 5.36 10.19 -21.71
C GLU A 65 5.57 8.67 -21.86
N TRP A 66 5.83 7.97 -20.76
CA TRP A 66 5.95 6.52 -20.75
C TRP A 66 4.65 5.82 -21.16
N LEU A 67 3.51 6.28 -20.62
CA LEU A 67 2.21 5.73 -21.01
C LEU A 67 1.90 5.97 -22.48
N ASP A 68 2.26 7.14 -23.02
CA ASP A 68 2.02 7.49 -24.43
C ASP A 68 2.97 6.77 -25.40
N ALA A 69 4.14 6.32 -24.92
CA ALA A 69 5.14 5.63 -25.75
C ALA A 69 4.66 4.27 -26.28
N ASP A 70 3.82 3.55 -25.53
CA ASP A 70 3.22 2.28 -25.97
C ASP A 70 1.78 2.18 -25.43
N LYS A 71 0.85 1.80 -26.29
CA LYS A 71 -0.55 1.57 -25.93
C LYS A 71 -0.73 0.41 -24.96
N ASN A 72 0.22 -0.50 -24.86
CA ASN A 72 0.22 -1.61 -23.90
C ASN A 72 0.72 -1.23 -22.52
N ASN A 73 1.38 -0.09 -22.38
CA ASN A 73 1.82 0.39 -21.09
C ASN A 73 0.60 0.71 -20.20
N LYS A 74 0.55 0.12 -19.04
CA LYS A 74 -0.54 0.29 -18.07
C LYS A 74 0.03 0.72 -16.71
N LEU A 75 -0.67 1.64 -16.08
CA LEU A 75 -0.40 2.00 -14.69
C LEU A 75 -0.96 0.91 -13.78
N LEU A 76 -0.15 0.35 -12.89
CA LEU A 76 -0.63 -0.48 -11.79
C LEU A 76 -0.93 0.41 -10.59
N PHE A 77 -2.16 0.35 -10.09
CA PHE A 77 -2.59 1.12 -8.93
C PHE A 77 -3.05 0.17 -7.83
N VAL A 78 -2.29 0.13 -6.74
CA VAL A 78 -2.59 -0.72 -5.59
C VAL A 78 -3.20 0.13 -4.48
N ILE A 79 -4.36 -0.27 -3.98
CA ILE A 79 -5.01 0.36 -2.83
C ILE A 79 -5.04 -0.68 -1.70
N ASP A 80 -4.20 -0.46 -0.73
CA ASP A 80 -4.14 -1.29 0.46
C ASP A 80 -5.23 -0.87 1.45
N GLU A 81 -5.76 -1.84 2.20
CA GLU A 81 -6.85 -1.66 3.16
C GLU A 81 -8.06 -0.91 2.57
N ALA A 82 -8.47 -1.30 1.36
CA ALA A 82 -9.51 -0.62 0.60
C ALA A 82 -10.84 -0.45 1.36
N HIS A 83 -11.12 -1.31 2.33
CA HIS A 83 -12.32 -1.20 3.20
C HIS A 83 -12.38 0.11 4.00
N MET A 84 -11.24 0.76 4.22
CA MET A 84 -11.18 2.06 4.89
C MET A 84 -11.82 3.19 4.06
N TYR A 85 -11.96 2.98 2.76
CA TYR A 85 -12.50 3.99 1.83
C TYR A 85 -13.97 3.73 1.49
N ARG A 86 -14.80 3.55 2.53
CA ARG A 86 -16.27 3.45 2.38
C ARG A 86 -16.95 4.77 2.72
N GLY A 87 -18.12 5.01 2.16
CA GLY A 87 -18.91 6.22 2.39
C GLY A 87 -18.25 7.48 1.83
N SER A 88 -18.25 8.57 2.58
CA SER A 88 -17.74 9.87 2.11
C SER A 88 -16.26 9.86 1.76
N SER A 89 -15.43 9.15 2.54
CA SER A 89 -14.00 9.00 2.27
C SER A 89 -13.74 8.24 0.97
N GLY A 90 -14.57 7.26 0.65
CA GLY A 90 -14.51 6.55 -0.64
C GLY A 90 -14.78 7.46 -1.82
N GLY A 91 -15.78 8.35 -1.70
CA GLY A 91 -16.06 9.35 -2.71
C GLY A 91 -14.88 10.29 -2.99
N GLU A 92 -14.18 10.73 -1.94
CA GLU A 92 -12.99 11.57 -2.08
C GLU A 92 -11.84 10.83 -2.80
N VAL A 93 -11.59 9.57 -2.45
CA VAL A 93 -10.57 8.74 -3.12
C VAL A 93 -10.94 8.48 -4.57
N ALA A 94 -12.20 8.17 -4.86
CA ALA A 94 -12.69 7.99 -6.22
C ALA A 94 -12.51 9.24 -7.09
N LEU A 95 -12.75 10.43 -6.53
CA LEU A 95 -12.49 11.70 -7.20
C LEU A 95 -10.99 11.97 -7.41
N LEU A 96 -10.15 11.60 -6.44
CA LEU A 96 -8.70 11.72 -6.57
C LEU A 96 -8.17 10.83 -7.69
N ILE A 97 -8.66 9.59 -7.79
CA ILE A 97 -8.31 8.65 -8.87
C ILE A 97 -8.70 9.22 -10.24
N ARG A 98 -9.92 9.78 -10.36
CA ARG A 98 -10.37 10.45 -11.61
C ARG A 98 -9.51 11.65 -11.96
N ARG A 99 -9.09 12.43 -10.95
CA ARG A 99 -8.15 13.55 -11.14
C ARG A 99 -6.78 13.06 -11.64
N LEU A 100 -6.29 11.93 -11.12
CA LEU A 100 -5.05 11.31 -11.60
C LEU A 100 -5.18 10.90 -13.07
N PHE A 101 -6.28 10.25 -13.46
CA PHE A 101 -6.51 9.89 -14.86
C PHE A 101 -6.52 11.12 -15.78
N HIS A 102 -7.21 12.16 -15.36
CA HIS A 102 -7.23 13.43 -16.09
C HIS A 102 -5.82 14.05 -16.20
N LYS A 103 -5.05 14.04 -15.10
CA LYS A 103 -3.68 14.56 -15.07
C LYS A 103 -2.74 13.82 -16.03
N LEU A 104 -2.88 12.51 -16.10
CA LEU A 104 -2.10 11.64 -16.99
C LEU A 104 -2.68 11.57 -18.42
N GLY A 105 -3.89 12.03 -18.66
CA GLY A 105 -4.56 11.96 -19.95
C GLY A 105 -4.92 10.54 -20.36
N ILE A 106 -5.24 9.67 -19.41
CA ILE A 106 -5.56 8.25 -19.64
C ILE A 106 -6.99 7.93 -19.27
N THR A 107 -7.48 6.82 -19.82
CA THR A 107 -8.77 6.22 -19.48
C THR A 107 -8.60 5.05 -18.51
N ARG A 108 -9.71 4.54 -17.99
CA ARG A 108 -9.73 3.46 -17.00
C ARG A 108 -9.04 2.18 -17.48
N GLU A 109 -9.12 1.86 -18.77
CA GLU A 109 -8.55 0.66 -19.39
C GLU A 109 -7.01 0.66 -19.37
N ARG A 110 -6.40 1.85 -19.21
CA ARG A 110 -4.95 2.00 -19.08
C ARG A 110 -4.43 1.82 -17.66
N VAL A 111 -5.34 1.48 -16.72
CA VAL A 111 -5.00 1.29 -15.31
C VAL A 111 -5.46 -0.08 -14.85
N GLN A 112 -4.54 -0.84 -14.30
CA GLN A 112 -4.83 -2.08 -13.59
C GLN A 112 -4.93 -1.77 -12.09
N PHE A 113 -6.01 -2.20 -11.45
CA PHE A 113 -6.20 -2.03 -10.00
C PHE A 113 -5.99 -3.34 -9.26
N ILE A 114 -5.36 -3.23 -8.09
CA ILE A 114 -5.35 -4.26 -7.05
C ILE A 114 -5.90 -3.58 -5.79
N LEU A 115 -6.97 -4.15 -5.24
CA LEU A 115 -7.56 -3.73 -3.97
C LEU A 115 -7.29 -4.82 -2.95
N THR A 116 -6.58 -4.52 -1.88
CA THR A 116 -6.36 -5.45 -0.77
C THR A 116 -7.26 -5.10 0.41
N THR A 117 -7.73 -6.09 1.12
CA THR A 117 -8.55 -5.90 2.32
C THR A 117 -8.61 -7.17 3.16
N ALA A 118 -8.56 -7.02 4.48
CA ALA A 118 -8.76 -8.12 5.42
C ALA A 118 -10.20 -8.20 5.96
N SER A 119 -11.05 -7.20 5.69
CA SER A 119 -12.30 -6.98 6.43
C SER A 119 -13.54 -6.86 5.54
N MET A 120 -13.48 -7.29 4.28
CA MET A 120 -14.69 -7.30 3.44
C MET A 120 -15.52 -8.56 3.68
N PRO A 121 -16.86 -8.44 3.73
CA PRO A 121 -17.73 -9.60 3.91
C PRO A 121 -17.64 -10.52 2.68
N ASP A 122 -17.63 -11.82 2.93
CA ASP A 122 -17.55 -12.88 1.91
C ASP A 122 -18.43 -14.07 2.29
N ARG A 123 -19.61 -13.81 2.85
CA ARG A 123 -20.48 -14.87 3.38
C ARG A 123 -21.43 -15.43 2.33
N ASP A 124 -21.93 -14.56 1.48
CA ASP A 124 -22.93 -14.90 0.46
C ASP A 124 -22.72 -14.10 -0.83
N GLN A 125 -23.56 -14.37 -1.83
CA GLN A 125 -23.48 -13.70 -3.13
C GLN A 125 -23.78 -12.21 -3.02
N THR A 126 -24.64 -11.79 -2.11
CA THR A 126 -24.99 -10.37 -1.88
C THR A 126 -23.79 -9.59 -1.36
N ASP A 127 -23.02 -10.21 -0.46
CA ASP A 127 -21.77 -9.63 0.04
C ASP A 127 -20.78 -9.42 -1.11
N LYS A 128 -20.61 -10.41 -1.98
CA LYS A 128 -19.72 -10.33 -3.15
C LYS A 128 -20.17 -9.24 -4.12
N ASP A 129 -21.46 -9.18 -4.42
CA ASP A 129 -22.03 -8.16 -5.31
C ASP A 129 -21.75 -6.74 -4.75
N SER A 130 -21.89 -6.55 -3.44
CA SER A 130 -21.58 -5.28 -2.77
C SER A 130 -20.10 -4.94 -2.83
N VAL A 131 -19.21 -5.93 -2.77
CA VAL A 131 -17.76 -5.72 -2.92
C VAL A 131 -17.41 -5.33 -4.35
N TYR A 132 -18.05 -5.96 -5.35
CA TYR A 132 -17.86 -5.58 -6.75
C TYR A 132 -18.36 -4.18 -7.04
N GLU A 133 -19.54 -3.80 -6.56
CA GLU A 133 -20.09 -2.46 -6.70
C GLU A 133 -19.13 -1.42 -6.10
N PHE A 134 -18.69 -1.66 -4.87
CA PHE A 134 -17.68 -0.80 -4.23
C PHE A 134 -16.39 -0.66 -5.05
N ALA A 135 -15.86 -1.78 -5.58
CA ALA A 135 -14.65 -1.75 -6.39
C ALA A 135 -14.85 -0.97 -7.70
N HIS A 136 -15.99 -1.11 -8.36
CA HIS A 136 -16.35 -0.37 -9.56
C HIS A 136 -16.45 1.14 -9.29
N GLU A 137 -17.16 1.53 -8.25
CA GLU A 137 -17.32 2.93 -7.87
C GLU A 137 -16.00 3.60 -7.50
N LEU A 138 -15.19 2.93 -6.66
CA LEU A 138 -13.90 3.45 -6.19
C LEU A 138 -12.92 3.66 -7.34
N THR A 139 -12.85 2.72 -8.27
CA THR A 139 -11.84 2.71 -9.35
C THR A 139 -12.31 3.34 -10.65
N ALA A 140 -13.49 3.95 -10.68
CA ALA A 140 -14.11 4.49 -11.89
C ALA A 140 -14.29 3.45 -13.02
N ALA A 141 -14.46 2.18 -12.65
CA ALA A 141 -14.80 1.13 -13.60
C ALA A 141 -16.29 1.17 -13.94
N ASP A 142 -16.62 0.90 -15.19
CA ASP A 142 -17.98 0.56 -15.57
C ASP A 142 -18.18 -0.95 -15.47
N GLY A 143 -19.41 -1.41 -15.63
CA GLY A 143 -19.74 -2.84 -15.53
C GLY A 143 -19.08 -3.75 -16.58
N SER A 144 -18.39 -3.18 -17.58
CA SER A 144 -17.66 -3.93 -18.62
C SER A 144 -16.27 -4.40 -18.16
N ILE A 145 -15.74 -3.81 -17.10
CA ILE A 145 -14.41 -4.14 -16.57
C ILE A 145 -14.56 -5.17 -15.44
N PRO A 146 -14.16 -6.43 -15.65
CA PRO A 146 -14.30 -7.45 -14.62
C PRO A 146 -13.27 -7.26 -13.50
N PHE A 147 -13.70 -7.56 -12.26
CA PHE A 147 -12.80 -7.77 -11.14
C PHE A 147 -12.70 -9.27 -10.84
N CYS A 148 -11.50 -9.75 -10.54
CA CYS A 148 -11.27 -11.08 -10.01
C CYS A 148 -11.22 -10.98 -8.48
N TYR A 149 -12.12 -11.70 -7.82
CA TYR A 149 -12.15 -11.79 -6.36
C TYR A 149 -11.29 -12.96 -5.91
N LEU A 150 -10.25 -12.67 -5.14
CA LEU A 150 -9.32 -13.68 -4.61
C LEU A 150 -9.46 -13.72 -3.09
N THR A 151 -9.79 -14.89 -2.57
CA THR A 151 -9.82 -15.15 -1.12
C THR A 151 -8.76 -16.18 -0.76
N GLY A 152 -8.15 -16.01 0.42
CA GLY A 152 -7.31 -17.04 1.00
C GLY A 152 -8.17 -18.19 1.56
N GLU A 153 -7.71 -19.41 1.41
CA GLU A 153 -8.27 -20.53 2.14
C GLU A 153 -7.75 -20.47 3.58
N ARG A 154 -8.68 -20.64 4.55
CA ARG A 154 -8.27 -20.79 5.95
C ARG A 154 -7.65 -22.18 6.09
N GLU A 155 -6.40 -22.23 6.48
CA GLU A 155 -5.77 -23.45 6.90
C GLU A 155 -6.56 -24.04 8.07
N GLN A 156 -7.10 -25.25 7.88
CA GLN A 156 -7.76 -25.97 8.95
C GLN A 156 -6.68 -26.52 9.87
N ILE A 157 -6.41 -25.80 10.96
CA ILE A 157 -5.54 -26.31 12.01
C ILE A 157 -6.29 -27.49 12.67
N ASP A 158 -5.68 -28.67 12.62
CA ASP A 158 -6.21 -29.84 13.30
C ASP A 158 -6.18 -29.59 14.83
N THR A 159 -7.35 -29.20 15.35
CA THR A 159 -7.49 -28.90 16.80
C THR A 159 -7.38 -30.11 17.69
N THR A 160 -7.29 -31.33 17.13
CA THR A 160 -7.06 -32.56 17.90
C THR A 160 -5.66 -32.59 18.54
N ILE A 161 -4.72 -31.79 18.02
CA ILE A 161 -3.34 -31.71 18.54
C ILE A 161 -3.20 -30.56 19.57
N ALA A 162 -4.19 -29.71 19.73
CA ALA A 162 -4.16 -28.62 20.69
C ALA A 162 -4.10 -29.19 22.13
N ARG A 163 -2.91 -29.34 22.70
CA ARG A 163 -2.75 -29.55 24.14
C ARG A 163 -3.22 -28.27 24.83
N MET A 164 -4.26 -28.38 25.64
CA MET A 164 -4.63 -27.30 26.56
C MET A 164 -3.44 -27.04 27.48
N ILE A 165 -2.78 -25.92 27.33
CA ILE A 165 -1.77 -25.47 28.28
C ILE A 165 -2.49 -25.10 29.56
N PRO A 166 -2.19 -25.74 30.70
CA PRO A 166 -2.85 -25.42 31.97
C PRO A 166 -2.64 -23.96 32.33
N LEU A 167 -3.69 -23.31 32.86
CA LEU A 167 -3.68 -21.86 33.18
C LEU A 167 -2.59 -21.48 34.18
N ASP A 168 -2.24 -22.40 35.09
CA ASP A 168 -1.17 -22.28 36.05
C ASP A 168 0.21 -22.11 35.40
N LYS A 169 0.46 -22.77 34.27
CA LYS A 169 1.71 -22.57 33.50
C LYS A 169 1.77 -21.20 32.84
N PHE A 170 0.64 -20.64 32.43
CA PHE A 170 0.57 -19.25 31.93
C PHE A 170 0.81 -18.22 33.03
N GLN A 171 0.30 -18.48 34.24
CA GLN A 171 0.49 -17.59 35.41
C GLN A 171 1.93 -17.59 35.92
N CYS A 172 2.68 -18.66 35.68
CA CYS A 172 4.10 -18.77 36.03
C CYS A 172 5.04 -18.22 34.98
N ALA A 173 4.54 -17.85 33.77
CA ALA A 173 5.33 -17.18 32.75
C ALA A 173 5.65 -15.74 33.21
N ASN A 174 6.67 -15.62 34.05
CA ASN A 174 7.18 -14.34 34.48
C ASN A 174 7.93 -13.70 33.31
N THR A 175 7.42 -12.59 32.79
CA THR A 175 8.01 -11.88 31.65
C THR A 175 9.48 -11.48 31.88
N SER A 176 9.92 -11.38 33.13
CA SER A 176 11.32 -11.13 33.48
C SER A 176 12.25 -12.35 33.23
N ALA A 177 11.72 -13.55 33.03
CA ALA A 177 12.51 -14.73 32.68
C ALA A 177 12.86 -14.77 31.17
N PHE A 178 12.15 -13.99 30.34
CA PHE A 178 12.43 -13.89 28.92
C PHE A 178 13.57 -12.91 28.57
N GLU A 179 13.92 -12.01 29.48
CA GLU A 179 15.02 -11.08 29.29
C GLU A 179 16.37 -11.77 29.54
N GLY A 180 16.87 -12.50 28.55
CA GLY A 180 18.24 -13.01 28.51
C GLY A 180 18.43 -14.51 28.30
N ASN A 181 17.37 -15.30 28.10
CA ASN A 181 17.51 -16.73 27.91
C ASN A 181 16.42 -17.33 27.01
N GLU A 182 16.29 -16.78 25.80
CA GLU A 182 15.25 -17.15 24.82
C GLU A 182 15.29 -18.64 24.42
N GLU A 183 16.46 -19.25 24.37
CA GLU A 183 16.61 -20.67 23.97
C GLU A 183 16.19 -21.67 25.07
N ALA A 184 16.27 -21.30 26.33
CA ALA A 184 15.90 -22.20 27.44
C ALA A 184 14.39 -22.29 27.65
N CYS A 185 13.65 -21.22 27.31
CA CYS A 185 12.19 -21.18 27.46
C CYS A 185 11.42 -21.96 26.38
N LEU A 186 12.08 -22.37 25.30
CA LEU A 186 11.47 -23.17 24.22
C LEU A 186 11.57 -24.68 24.45
N GLN A 187 12.27 -25.14 25.49
CA GLN A 187 12.48 -26.57 25.78
C GLN A 187 11.64 -27.12 26.93
N GLU A 188 10.88 -26.31 27.66
CA GLU A 188 9.91 -26.71 28.68
C GLU A 188 8.44 -26.58 28.18
#